data_65134289489f0797a9a6e0b08b1a692a
#
_entry.id   65134289489f0797a9a6e0b08b1a692a
#
_cell.length_a   1.000
_cell.length_b   1.000
_cell.length_c   1.000
_cell.angle_alpha   90.00
_cell.angle_beta   90.00
_cell.angle_gamma   90.00
#
_symmetry.space_group_name_H-M   'P 1'
#
loop_
_entity.id
_entity.type
_entity.pdbx_description
1 polymer ?
#
loop_
_entity_poly.entity_id
_entity_poly.type
_entity_poly.pdbx_seq_one_letter_code
_entity_poly.pdbx_strand_id
1 'polypeptide(L)'
;MDAPNTALRGQDTTIVGRLYVAFELGDRSWKLSLGDGVRAPSRCTVAAGDTTAVLMAIAKAKARCHLAVDSPVRSCYEAGRDGFWLHRWLSGQGIANLMVI
;
A
#
# COMPACT_ATOMS: atom_id res chain seq x y z
N MET A 1 3.78 -25.90 18.40
CA MET A 1 4.23 -25.63 18.19
C MET A 1 4.49 -25.33 17.87
N ASP A 2 4.36 -25.37 17.83
CA ASP A 2 4.84 -24.98 17.49
C ASP A 2 5.22 -24.73 16.93
N ALA A 3 5.12 -24.95 16.72
CA ALA A 3 5.71 -24.63 16.24
C ALA A 3 5.98 -24.58 15.54
N PRO A 4 6.04 -24.80 15.40
CA PRO A 4 6.40 -24.59 14.86
C PRO A 4 6.48 -24.32 14.35
N ASN A 5 6.36 -24.38 14.30
CA ASN A 5 6.65 -24.00 14.08
C ASN A 5 6.97 -23.43 14.06
N THR A 6 6.98 -23.30 14.22
CA THR A 6 7.45 -22.80 14.25
C THR A 6 8.21 -22.51 13.91
N ALA A 7 8.57 -22.70 14.01
CA ALA A 7 9.23 -22.46 13.58
C ALA A 7 9.30 -22.33 12.59
N LEU A 8 9.23 -22.53 12.30
CA LEU A 8 9.24 -22.28 11.55
C LEU A 8 8.62 -21.74 11.23
N ARG A 9 8.55 -21.84 11.61
CA ARG A 9 7.77 -21.13 11.24
C ARG A 9 7.70 -19.73 11.37
N GLY A 10 7.78 -19.07 12.10
CA GLY A 10 7.48 -17.70 12.26
C GLY A 10 8.21 -16.77 11.35
N GLN A 11 9.42 -17.01 11.12
CA GLN A 11 10.18 -16.13 10.25
C GLN A 11 9.70 -16.16 8.82
N ASP A 12 9.09 -17.23 8.44
CA ASP A 12 8.70 -17.39 7.04
C ASP A 12 7.51 -16.52 6.67
N THR A 13 6.65 -16.28 7.63
CA THR A 13 5.40 -15.61 7.34
C THR A 13 5.59 -14.17 6.90
N THR A 14 6.68 -13.55 7.32
CA THR A 14 6.88 -12.14 7.02
C THR A 14 7.24 -11.90 5.57
N ILE A 15 7.74 -12.90 4.87
CA ILE A 15 8.24 -12.67 3.52
C ILE A 15 7.19 -12.76 2.45
N VAL A 16 6.01 -13.27 2.78
CA VAL A 16 4.97 -13.42 1.75
C VAL A 16 3.96 -12.29 1.77
N GLY A 17 4.00 -11.46 2.78
CA GLY A 17 3.03 -10.39 2.90
C GLY A 17 3.34 -9.21 2.00
N ARG A 18 2.30 -8.59 1.49
CA ARG A 18 2.44 -7.34 0.75
C ARG A 18 1.24 -6.45 1.02
N LEU A 19 1.44 -5.16 0.81
CA LEU A 19 0.37 -4.20 1.00
C LEU A 19 -0.21 -3.82 -0.35
N TYR A 20 -1.52 -3.73 -0.42
CA TYR A 20 -2.24 -3.25 -1.60
C TYR A 20 -2.85 -1.90 -1.29
N VAL A 21 -2.69 -0.96 -2.21
CA VAL A 21 -3.22 0.40 -2.06
C VAL A 21 -4.02 0.74 -3.32
N ALA A 22 -5.27 1.11 -3.12
CA ALA A 22 -6.09 1.62 -4.22
C ALA A 22 -6.33 3.10 -3.97
N PHE A 23 -6.14 3.90 -5.00
CA PHE A 23 -6.36 5.34 -4.94
C PHE A 23 -7.63 5.70 -5.69
N GLU A 24 -8.39 6.59 -5.13
CA GLU A 24 -9.46 7.29 -5.83
C GLU A 24 -9.06 8.76 -5.86
N LEU A 25 -8.69 9.24 -7.06
CA LEU A 25 -8.09 10.56 -7.22
C LEU A 25 -9.18 11.60 -7.43
N GLY A 26 -9.25 12.57 -6.55
CA GLY A 26 -10.13 13.72 -6.68
C GLY A 26 -9.33 14.98 -6.87
N ASP A 27 -10.02 16.08 -7.13
CA ASP A 27 -9.37 17.36 -7.37
C ASP A 27 -8.69 17.91 -6.13
N ARG A 28 -9.32 17.75 -4.98
CA ARG A 28 -8.84 18.33 -3.72
C ARG A 28 -8.31 17.30 -2.76
N SER A 29 -8.77 16.09 -2.88
CA SER A 29 -8.35 15.03 -1.98
C SER A 29 -8.31 13.71 -2.71
N TRP A 30 -7.49 12.83 -2.19
CA TRP A 30 -7.39 11.45 -2.66
C TRP A 30 -7.87 10.53 -1.55
N LYS A 31 -8.65 9.52 -1.92
CA LYS A 31 -9.06 8.48 -0.99
C LYS A 31 -8.23 7.25 -1.22
N LEU A 32 -7.72 6.68 -0.15
CA LEU A 32 -6.88 5.50 -0.19
C LEU A 32 -7.57 4.36 0.53
N SER A 33 -7.50 3.18 -0.08
CA SER A 33 -7.91 1.93 0.56
C SER A 33 -6.67 1.06 0.66
N LEU A 34 -6.30 0.64 1.87
CA LEU A 34 -5.04 -0.04 2.12
C LEU A 34 -5.30 -1.33 2.89
N GLY A 35 -4.75 -2.43 2.41
CA GLY A 35 -4.93 -3.71 3.06
C GLY A 35 -3.94 -4.76 2.58
N ASP A 36 -3.96 -5.91 3.23
CA ASP A 36 -3.07 -7.02 2.91
C ASP A 36 -3.75 -8.10 2.06
N GLY A 37 -5.00 -7.85 1.65
CA GLY A 37 -5.75 -8.81 0.87
C GLY A 37 -6.48 -9.86 1.70
N VAL A 38 -6.29 -9.86 3.02
CA VAL A 38 -6.91 -10.83 3.92
C VAL A 38 -7.90 -10.15 4.85
N ARG A 39 -7.45 -9.08 5.53
CA ARG A 39 -8.29 -8.32 6.44
C ARG A 39 -9.08 -7.28 5.67
N ALA A 40 -10.13 -6.78 6.29
CA ALA A 40 -10.84 -5.62 5.75
C ALA A 40 -9.84 -4.46 5.60
N PRO A 41 -9.84 -3.77 4.46
CA PRO A 41 -8.90 -2.68 4.26
C PRO A 41 -9.24 -1.48 5.14
N SER A 42 -8.22 -0.72 5.49
CA SER A 42 -8.42 0.57 6.11
C SER A 42 -8.57 1.63 5.03
N ARG A 43 -9.21 2.73 5.37
CA ARG A 43 -9.44 3.83 4.43
C ARG A 43 -9.00 5.12 5.06
N CYS A 44 -8.47 6.00 4.23
CA CYS A 44 -8.12 7.34 4.67
C CYS A 44 -8.22 8.30 3.50
N THR A 45 -8.22 9.58 3.82
CA THR A 45 -8.24 10.64 2.84
C THR A 45 -7.04 11.54 3.07
N VAL A 46 -6.34 11.87 2.00
CA VAL A 46 -5.21 12.79 2.05
C VAL A 46 -5.47 13.93 1.08
N ALA A 47 -4.81 15.06 1.28
CA ALA A 47 -4.90 16.15 0.31
C ALA A 47 -4.31 15.71 -1.01
N ALA A 48 -4.90 16.15 -2.11
CA ALA A 48 -4.41 15.80 -3.44
C ALA A 48 -2.95 16.24 -3.58
N GLY A 49 -2.10 15.31 -4.01
CA GLY A 49 -0.68 15.59 -4.20
C GLY A 49 0.18 15.51 -2.96
N ASP A 50 -0.39 15.24 -1.80
CA ASP A 50 0.37 15.17 -0.54
C ASP A 50 1.05 13.80 -0.44
N THR A 51 2.21 13.68 -1.07
CA THR A 51 2.95 12.43 -1.12
C THR A 51 3.47 12.01 0.25
N THR A 52 3.80 12.95 1.11
CA THR A 52 4.21 12.64 2.48
C THR A 52 3.09 11.93 3.22
N ALA A 53 1.86 12.44 3.11
CA ALA A 53 0.71 11.81 3.74
C ALA A 53 0.45 10.41 3.17
N VAL A 54 0.67 10.21 1.87
CA VAL A 54 0.54 8.90 1.25
C VAL A 54 1.55 7.92 1.86
N LEU A 55 2.81 8.32 1.99
CA LEU A 55 3.83 7.45 2.57
C LEU A 55 3.53 7.13 4.04
N MET A 56 3.02 8.10 4.79
CA MET A 56 2.63 7.86 6.17
C MET A 56 1.47 6.88 6.27
N ALA A 57 0.49 6.99 5.37
CA ALA A 57 -0.63 6.06 5.33
C ALA A 57 -0.17 4.64 5.03
N ILE A 58 0.79 4.50 4.12
CA ILE A 58 1.35 3.19 3.78
C ILE A 58 2.07 2.60 4.99
N ALA A 59 2.92 3.38 5.67
CA ALA A 59 3.63 2.90 6.85
C ALA A 59 2.67 2.45 7.95
N LYS A 60 1.63 3.24 8.18
CA LYS A 60 0.64 2.93 9.20
C LYS A 60 -0.13 1.66 8.85
N ALA A 61 -0.48 1.49 7.58
CA ALA A 61 -1.19 0.29 7.14
C ALA A 61 -0.30 -0.96 7.25
N LYS A 62 0.98 -0.85 6.95
CA LYS A 62 1.91 -1.97 7.12
C LYS A 62 1.96 -2.39 8.59
N ALA A 63 2.05 -1.41 9.49
CA ALA A 63 2.07 -1.71 10.94
C ALA A 63 0.77 -2.40 11.36
N ARG A 64 -0.36 -1.91 10.89
CA ARG A 64 -1.66 -2.50 11.21
C ARG A 64 -1.79 -3.93 10.72
N CYS A 65 -1.24 -4.22 9.56
CA CYS A 65 -1.28 -5.55 8.96
C CYS A 65 -0.12 -6.44 9.39
N HIS A 66 0.71 -5.99 10.31
CA HIS A 66 1.88 -6.73 10.81
C HIS A 66 2.86 -7.07 9.68
N LEU A 67 2.98 -6.17 8.70
CA LEU A 67 3.93 -6.32 7.61
C LEU A 67 5.24 -5.64 7.97
N ALA A 68 6.34 -6.16 7.44
CA ALA A 68 7.63 -5.53 7.63
C ALA A 68 7.68 -4.17 6.93
N VAL A 69 8.54 -3.29 7.41
CA VAL A 69 8.69 -1.95 6.85
C VAL A 69 9.01 -2.00 5.35
N ASP A 70 9.80 -2.97 4.94
CA ASP A 70 10.21 -3.13 3.55
C ASP A 70 9.34 -4.09 2.76
N SER A 71 8.18 -4.48 3.28
CA SER A 71 7.25 -5.34 2.55
C SER A 71 6.86 -4.68 1.23
N PRO A 72 6.72 -5.47 0.16
CA PRO A 72 6.33 -4.92 -1.13
C PRO A 72 4.98 -4.23 -1.08
N VAL A 73 4.85 -3.16 -1.85
CA VAL A 73 3.60 -2.43 -2.00
C VAL A 73 3.17 -2.48 -3.45
N ARG A 74 1.91 -2.77 -3.69
CA ARG A 74 1.30 -2.69 -5.01
C ARG A 74 0.16 -1.71 -4.95
N SER A 75 0.05 -0.88 -5.97
CA SER A 75 -1.00 0.13 -6.02
C SER A 75 -1.74 0.09 -7.34
N CYS A 76 -2.93 0.66 -7.35
CA CYS A 76 -3.70 0.84 -8.57
C CYS A 76 -4.57 2.08 -8.45
N TYR A 77 -4.89 2.66 -9.59
CA TYR A 77 -5.87 3.75 -9.70
C TYR A 77 -6.29 3.92 -11.15
N GLU A 78 -7.43 4.58 -11.37
CA GLU A 78 -7.84 4.96 -12.72
C GLU A 78 -7.11 6.23 -13.12
N ALA A 79 -6.62 6.27 -14.35
CA ALA A 79 -5.91 7.41 -14.88
C ALA A 79 -6.82 8.64 -14.89
N GLY A 80 -6.26 9.77 -14.48
CA GLY A 80 -6.93 11.05 -14.49
C GLY A 80 -5.89 12.12 -14.73
N ARG A 81 -6.20 13.35 -14.34
CA ARG A 81 -5.30 14.47 -14.59
C ARG A 81 -3.93 14.29 -13.96
N ASP A 82 -3.86 13.59 -12.83
CA ASP A 82 -2.61 13.37 -12.10
C ASP A 82 -1.95 12.05 -12.46
N GLY A 83 -2.50 11.30 -13.41
CA GLY A 83 -2.16 9.89 -13.59
C GLY A 83 -0.70 9.63 -13.84
N PHE A 84 -0.09 10.38 -14.77
CA PHE A 84 1.26 10.05 -15.18
C PHE A 84 2.33 10.45 -14.14
N TRP A 85 2.20 11.61 -13.53
CA TRP A 85 3.20 11.97 -12.53
C TRP A 85 3.09 11.09 -11.29
N LEU A 86 1.89 10.72 -10.90
CA LEU A 86 1.69 9.84 -9.75
C LEU A 86 2.27 8.46 -10.04
N HIS A 87 2.05 7.93 -11.23
CA HIS A 87 2.64 6.66 -11.63
C HIS A 87 4.16 6.70 -11.53
N ARG A 88 4.78 7.76 -12.05
CA ARG A 88 6.23 7.91 -11.97
C ARG A 88 6.71 8.03 -10.53
N TRP A 89 5.98 8.78 -9.72
CA TRP A 89 6.35 8.95 -8.32
C TRP A 89 6.27 7.61 -7.57
N LEU A 90 5.18 6.87 -7.73
CA LEU A 90 5.01 5.55 -7.10
C LEU A 90 6.12 4.59 -7.54
N SER A 91 6.42 4.57 -8.82
CA SER A 91 7.49 3.71 -9.35
C SER A 91 8.83 4.09 -8.75
N GLY A 92 9.08 5.38 -8.58
CA GLY A 92 10.30 5.87 -7.95
C GLY A 92 10.42 5.46 -6.48
N GLN A 93 9.29 5.19 -5.82
CA GLN A 93 9.29 4.68 -4.45
C GLN A 93 9.41 3.15 -4.39
N GLY A 94 9.59 2.50 -5.52
CA GLY A 94 9.66 1.05 -5.55
C GLY A 94 8.30 0.37 -5.48
N ILE A 95 7.23 1.10 -5.72
CA ILE A 95 5.87 0.57 -5.66
C ILE A 95 5.44 0.15 -7.06
N ALA A 96 5.02 -1.11 -7.20
CA ALA A 96 4.48 -1.59 -8.46
C ALA A 96 3.07 -1.03 -8.63
N ASN A 97 2.87 -0.17 -9.60
CA ASN A 97 1.60 0.53 -9.80
C ASN A 97 0.93 0.11 -11.11
N LEU A 98 -0.35 -0.20 -11.03
CA LEU A 98 -1.19 -0.44 -12.18
C LEU A 98 -2.09 0.78 -12.40
N MET A 99 -1.93 1.42 -13.53
CA MET A 99 -2.78 2.54 -13.93
C MET A 99 -3.80 2.03 -14.93
N VAL A 100 -5.07 2.15 -14.60
CA VAL A 100 -6.17 1.71 -15.47
C VAL A 100 -6.64 2.91 -16.29
N ILE A 101 -6.77 2.71 -17.57
CA ILE A 101 -7.18 3.77 -18.50
C ILE A 101 -8.65 3.68 -18.85
#